data_9e4f320d9c3fe553ca91290f0cc90020
#
_entry.id   9e4f320d9c3fe553ca91290f0cc90020
#
_cell.length_a   1.000
_cell.length_b   1.000
_cell.length_c   1.000
_cell.angle_alpha   90.00
_cell.angle_beta   90.00
_cell.angle_gamma   90.00
#
_symmetry.space_group_name_H-M   'P 1'
#
loop_
_entity.id
_entity.type
_entity.pdbx_description
1 polymer ?
#
loop_
_entity_poly.entity_id
_entity_poly.type
_entity_poly.pdbx_seq_one_letter_code
_entity_poly.pdbx_strand_id
1 'polypeptide(L)'
;MKEANNHDIVNEEVISKDENSVVLEFVIPVTSDFFDGHFPEYKLLPAVAQFEVITRFSRKYFGTQRYVPNIKGIKFSAPIRPDTKIHLELTYKKEKGTVTFNMADANVEGKVYSSGTFSVLVEE
;
A
#
# COMPACT_ATOMS: atom_id res chain seq x y z
N MET A 1 12.82 -24.04 -5.98
CA MET A 1 12.57 -23.28 -7.15
C MET A 1 11.79 -21.99 -6.85
N LYS A 2 12.19 -20.93 -7.45
CA LYS A 2 11.59 -19.65 -7.17
C LYS A 2 10.22 -19.52 -7.82
N GLU A 3 9.30 -18.96 -7.12
CA GLU A 3 7.96 -18.74 -7.64
C GLU A 3 7.97 -17.67 -8.71
N ALA A 4 7.04 -17.80 -9.65
CA ALA A 4 6.88 -16.79 -10.68
C ALA A 4 6.39 -15.47 -10.08
N ASN A 5 5.57 -15.55 -9.05
CA ASN A 5 5.03 -14.36 -8.41
C ASN A 5 5.75 -14.07 -7.12
N ASN A 6 6.54 -13.04 -7.13
CA ASN A 6 7.31 -12.65 -5.97
C ASN A 6 6.88 -11.26 -5.53
N HIS A 7 5.76 -11.20 -4.82
CA HIS A 7 5.21 -9.96 -4.29
C HIS A 7 5.82 -9.68 -2.92
N ASP A 8 7.14 -9.68 -2.85
CA ASP A 8 7.82 -9.55 -1.58
C ASP A 8 7.66 -8.14 -1.01
N ILE A 9 7.35 -8.12 0.26
CA ILE A 9 7.39 -6.94 1.09
C ILE A 9 8.18 -7.36 2.32
N VAL A 10 9.24 -6.63 2.64
CA VAL A 10 10.14 -7.02 3.72
C VAL A 10 10.19 -5.95 4.79
N ASN A 11 10.71 -6.33 5.94
CA ASN A 11 10.93 -5.41 7.07
C ASN A 11 9.63 -4.73 7.51
N GLU A 12 8.53 -5.46 7.44
CA GLU A 12 7.24 -4.94 7.88
C GLU A 12 7.25 -4.75 9.39
N GLU A 13 6.94 -3.54 9.82
CA GLU A 13 6.96 -3.21 11.24
C GLU A 13 5.72 -2.38 11.57
N VAL A 14 4.92 -2.85 12.51
CA VAL A 14 3.75 -2.11 12.95
C VAL A 14 4.19 -1.08 13.97
N ILE A 15 4.01 0.19 13.65
CA ILE A 15 4.38 1.29 14.53
C ILE A 15 3.32 1.52 15.58
N SER A 16 2.05 1.49 15.15
CA SER A 16 0.93 1.58 16.08
C SER A 16 -0.28 0.93 15.45
N LYS A 17 -1.20 0.49 16.29
CA LYS A 17 -2.39 -0.20 15.81
C LYS A 17 -3.49 -0.11 16.85
N ASP A 18 -4.71 0.18 16.38
CA ASP A 18 -5.90 0.02 17.22
C ASP A 18 -7.00 -0.64 16.39
N GLU A 19 -8.22 -0.62 16.88
CA GLU A 19 -9.33 -1.30 16.22
C GLU A 19 -9.54 -0.85 14.78
N ASN A 20 -9.35 0.42 14.54
CA ASN A 20 -9.75 1.06 13.29
C ASN A 20 -8.60 1.67 12.52
N SER A 21 -7.38 1.56 13.01
CA SER A 21 -6.24 2.15 12.31
C SER A 21 -4.98 1.35 12.54
N VAL A 22 -4.08 1.46 11.59
CA VAL A 22 -2.75 0.87 11.70
C VAL A 22 -1.76 1.79 11.02
N VAL A 23 -0.60 1.94 11.65
CA VAL A 23 0.53 2.66 11.07
C VAL A 23 1.67 1.67 11.00
N LEU A 24 2.23 1.50 9.81
CA LEU A 24 3.29 0.52 9.62
C LEU A 24 4.34 1.05 8.66
N GLU A 25 5.51 0.44 8.71
CA GLU A 25 6.60 0.74 7.79
C GLU A 25 7.09 -0.57 7.19
N PHE A 26 7.54 -0.48 5.95
CA PHE A 26 8.00 -1.66 5.23
C PHE A 26 8.84 -1.24 4.04
N VAL A 27 9.44 -2.23 3.37
CA VAL A 27 10.26 -2.01 2.19
C VAL A 27 9.80 -2.99 1.11
N ILE A 28 9.71 -2.51 -0.12
CA ILE A 28 9.48 -3.38 -1.27
C ILE A 28 10.82 -3.51 -1.98
N PRO A 29 11.44 -4.71 -1.91
CA PRO A 29 12.78 -4.86 -2.47
C PRO A 29 12.76 -4.86 -3.99
N VAL A 30 13.93 -4.58 -4.58
CA VAL A 30 14.05 -4.50 -6.03
C VAL A 30 13.71 -5.83 -6.70
N THR A 31 13.80 -6.92 -5.97
CA THR A 31 13.49 -8.25 -6.49
C THR A 31 12.00 -8.55 -6.52
N SER A 32 11.17 -7.66 -5.95
CA SER A 32 9.73 -7.88 -5.94
C SER A 32 9.16 -7.70 -7.33
N ASP A 33 8.20 -8.55 -7.70
CA ASP A 33 7.58 -8.44 -9.02
C ASP A 33 6.59 -7.27 -9.11
N PHE A 34 6.39 -6.53 -8.02
CA PHE A 34 5.67 -5.27 -8.11
C PHE A 34 6.34 -4.29 -9.06
N PHE A 35 7.65 -4.46 -9.30
CA PHE A 35 8.40 -3.59 -10.22
C PHE A 35 8.46 -4.13 -11.63
N ASP A 36 7.93 -5.32 -11.87
CA ASP A 36 8.06 -5.97 -13.17
C ASP A 36 7.23 -5.25 -14.23
N GLY A 37 7.72 -5.28 -15.46
CA GLY A 37 6.97 -4.78 -16.59
C GLY A 37 7.08 -3.30 -16.81
N HIS A 38 7.85 -2.59 -16.02
CA HIS A 38 8.03 -1.15 -16.14
C HIS A 38 9.49 -0.80 -16.26
N PHE A 39 9.80 0.00 -17.25
CA PHE A 39 11.10 0.64 -17.41
C PHE A 39 12.26 -0.20 -16.90
N PRO A 40 12.78 -1.13 -17.71
CA PRO A 40 13.83 -2.04 -17.22
C PRO A 40 15.00 -1.33 -16.55
N GLU A 41 15.26 -0.09 -16.96
CA GLU A 41 16.38 0.68 -16.42
C GLU A 41 16.01 1.51 -15.20
N TYR A 42 14.71 1.74 -15.00
CA TYR A 42 14.23 2.55 -13.89
C TYR A 42 13.08 1.82 -13.25
N LYS A 43 13.39 1.09 -12.21
CA LYS A 43 12.33 0.34 -11.53
C LYS A 43 11.59 1.27 -10.59
N LEU A 44 10.33 1.48 -10.90
CA LEU A 44 9.47 2.34 -10.09
C LEU A 44 8.16 1.62 -9.83
N LEU A 45 7.63 1.83 -8.64
CA LEU A 45 6.36 1.22 -8.27
C LEU A 45 5.23 2.08 -8.82
N PRO A 46 4.49 1.60 -9.81
CA PRO A 46 3.45 2.42 -10.42
C PRO A 46 2.22 2.51 -9.54
N ALA A 47 1.29 3.39 -9.93
CA ALA A 47 0.10 3.65 -9.14
C ALA A 47 -0.72 2.39 -8.88
N VAL A 48 -0.89 1.54 -9.90
CA VAL A 48 -1.70 0.35 -9.74
C VAL A 48 -1.08 -0.61 -8.72
N ALA A 49 0.25 -0.70 -8.71
CA ALA A 49 0.93 -1.55 -7.75
C ALA A 49 0.91 -0.96 -6.35
N GLN A 50 1.00 0.37 -6.25
CA GLN A 50 0.85 1.02 -4.95
C GLN A 50 -0.51 0.70 -4.34
N PHE A 51 -1.54 0.77 -5.15
CA PHE A 51 -2.88 0.48 -4.67
C PHE A 51 -3.03 -0.99 -4.26
N GLU A 52 -2.40 -1.88 -5.00
CA GLU A 52 -2.43 -3.29 -4.65
C GLU A 52 -1.79 -3.55 -3.29
N VAL A 53 -0.67 -2.89 -3.02
CA VAL A 53 -0.02 -3.00 -1.72
C VAL A 53 -0.93 -2.49 -0.61
N ILE A 54 -1.58 -1.36 -0.85
CA ILE A 54 -2.47 -0.75 0.14
C ILE A 54 -3.64 -1.69 0.45
N THR A 55 -4.26 -2.27 -0.57
CA THR A 55 -5.40 -3.17 -0.35
C THR A 55 -4.96 -4.45 0.33
N ARG A 56 -3.75 -4.90 0.05
CA ARG A 56 -3.20 -6.09 0.70
C ARG A 56 -3.08 -5.89 2.20
N PHE A 57 -2.57 -4.73 2.63
CA PHE A 57 -2.46 -4.44 4.04
C PHE A 57 -3.81 -4.19 4.69
N SER A 58 -4.73 -3.55 3.96
CA SER A 58 -6.08 -3.37 4.46
C SER A 58 -6.73 -4.71 4.77
N ARG A 59 -6.57 -5.67 3.87
CA ARG A 59 -7.11 -7.00 4.08
C ARG A 59 -6.45 -7.68 5.28
N LYS A 60 -5.15 -7.53 5.38
CA LYS A 60 -4.39 -8.18 6.44
C LYS A 60 -4.80 -7.68 7.82
N TYR A 61 -4.99 -6.38 7.96
CA TYR A 61 -5.21 -5.78 9.28
C TYR A 61 -6.68 -5.55 9.61
N PHE A 62 -7.54 -5.42 8.60
CA PHE A 62 -8.96 -5.15 8.83
C PHE A 62 -9.89 -6.23 8.27
N GLY A 63 -9.38 -7.19 7.51
CA GLY A 63 -10.21 -8.21 6.91
C GLY A 63 -11.11 -7.71 5.80
N THR A 64 -10.67 -6.68 5.08
CA THR A 64 -11.50 -6.06 4.05
C THR A 64 -11.15 -6.62 2.67
N GLN A 65 -12.08 -6.42 1.73
CA GLN A 65 -11.84 -6.71 0.33
C GLN A 65 -12.01 -5.44 -0.47
N ARG A 66 -11.21 -5.29 -1.51
CA ARG A 66 -11.29 -4.12 -2.37
C ARG A 66 -12.61 -4.10 -3.12
N TYR A 67 -13.24 -2.94 -3.16
CA TYR A 67 -14.47 -2.74 -3.90
C TYR A 67 -14.16 -1.81 -5.07
N VAL A 68 -13.85 -2.39 -6.21
CA VAL A 68 -13.24 -1.71 -7.33
C VAL A 68 -14.06 -0.53 -7.88
N PRO A 69 -15.40 -0.67 -8.04
CA PRO A 69 -16.13 0.42 -8.68
C PRO A 69 -16.09 1.76 -7.95
N ASN A 70 -15.68 1.78 -6.71
CA ASN A 70 -15.73 3.01 -5.91
C ASN A 70 -14.37 3.53 -5.53
N ILE A 71 -13.46 3.55 -6.48
CA ILE A 71 -12.14 4.13 -6.26
C ILE A 71 -12.21 5.58 -6.68
N LYS A 72 -12.39 6.46 -5.71
CA LYS A 72 -12.45 7.90 -5.95
C LYS A 72 -11.63 8.62 -4.93
N GLY A 73 -11.14 9.80 -5.31
CA GLY A 73 -10.40 10.63 -4.39
C GLY A 73 -9.02 10.12 -4.09
N ILE A 74 -8.50 9.22 -4.92
CA ILE A 74 -7.16 8.69 -4.72
C ILE A 74 -6.19 9.50 -5.56
N LYS A 75 -5.13 9.95 -4.91
CA LYS A 75 -4.12 10.77 -5.56
C LYS A 75 -2.80 10.03 -5.54
N PHE A 76 -2.21 9.87 -6.70
CA PHE A 76 -0.89 9.29 -6.84
C PHE A 76 0.07 10.39 -7.22
N SER A 77 0.88 10.81 -6.25
CA SER A 77 1.74 11.99 -6.42
C SER A 77 3.10 11.65 -6.99
N ALA A 78 3.61 10.45 -6.69
CA ALA A 78 4.95 10.07 -7.13
C ALA A 78 5.09 8.56 -7.14
N PRO A 79 5.94 8.03 -8.03
CA PRO A 79 6.27 6.61 -7.98
C PRO A 79 7.24 6.33 -6.85
N ILE A 80 7.33 5.08 -6.44
CA ILE A 80 8.19 4.66 -5.35
C ILE A 80 9.34 3.85 -5.94
N ARG A 81 10.55 4.18 -5.53
CA ARG A 81 11.73 3.46 -5.97
C ARG A 81 11.91 2.18 -5.16
N PRO A 82 12.59 1.18 -5.73
CA PRO A 82 12.86 -0.04 -4.96
C PRO A 82 13.68 0.28 -3.71
N ASP A 83 13.50 -0.55 -2.71
CA ASP A 83 14.26 -0.49 -1.46
C ASP A 83 14.03 0.77 -0.66
N THR A 84 12.96 1.52 -0.97
CA THR A 84 12.58 2.69 -0.18
C THR A 84 11.82 2.23 1.06
N LYS A 85 12.13 2.82 2.20
CA LYS A 85 11.36 2.56 3.41
C LYS A 85 10.09 3.39 3.35
N ILE A 86 8.96 2.71 3.40
CA ILE A 86 7.65 3.32 3.20
C ILE A 86 6.91 3.37 4.52
N HIS A 87 6.26 4.51 4.78
CA HIS A 87 5.42 4.72 5.94
C HIS A 87 3.97 4.75 5.47
N LEU A 88 3.17 3.83 5.95
CA LEU A 88 1.78 3.69 5.51
C LEU A 88 0.84 3.82 6.70
N GLU A 89 -0.14 4.70 6.56
CA GLU A 89 -1.21 4.87 7.55
C GLU A 89 -2.51 4.45 6.94
N LEU A 90 -3.25 3.58 7.63
CA LEU A 90 -4.55 3.11 7.19
C LEU A 90 -5.57 3.37 8.28
N THR A 91 -6.72 3.90 7.90
CA THR A 91 -7.84 4.10 8.82
C THR A 91 -9.09 3.50 8.21
N TYR A 92 -9.71 2.59 8.94
CA TYR A 92 -10.91 1.89 8.50
C TYR A 92 -12.12 2.50 9.15
N LYS A 93 -13.07 2.98 8.35
CA LYS A 93 -14.34 3.51 8.85
C LYS A 93 -15.42 2.50 8.54
N LYS A 94 -15.69 1.66 9.51
CA LYS A 94 -16.57 0.52 9.33
C LYS A 94 -17.97 0.93 8.94
N GLU A 95 -18.49 1.97 9.59
CA GLU A 95 -19.86 2.40 9.29
C GLU A 95 -20.01 2.97 7.89
N LYS A 96 -18.92 3.42 7.29
CA LYS A 96 -18.94 3.93 5.92
C LYS A 96 -18.44 2.93 4.90
N GLY A 97 -17.84 1.83 5.37
CA GLY A 97 -17.25 0.85 4.48
C GLY A 97 -16.11 1.40 3.67
N THR A 98 -15.25 2.23 4.27
CA THR A 98 -14.14 2.86 3.57
C THR A 98 -12.85 2.73 4.35
N VAL A 99 -11.75 2.75 3.58
CA VAL A 99 -10.40 2.82 4.15
C VAL A 99 -9.73 4.05 3.58
N THR A 100 -9.20 4.87 4.47
CA THR A 100 -8.40 6.04 4.11
C THR A 100 -6.94 5.68 4.30
N PHE A 101 -6.09 6.09 3.36
CA PHE A 101 -4.68 5.76 3.44
C PHE A 101 -3.80 6.96 3.13
N ASN A 102 -2.58 6.91 3.66
CA ASN A 102 -1.53 7.85 3.34
C ASN A 102 -0.23 7.06 3.26
N MET A 103 0.37 7.02 2.08
CA MET A 103 1.61 6.28 1.85
C MET A 103 2.71 7.29 1.57
N ALA A 104 3.71 7.31 2.44
CA ALA A 104 4.73 8.35 2.41
C ALA A 104 6.11 7.72 2.59
N ASP A 105 7.14 8.56 2.41
CA ASP A 105 8.52 8.14 2.64
C ASP A 105 8.80 8.16 4.13
N ALA A 106 9.34 7.06 4.65
CA ALA A 106 9.59 6.97 6.09
C ALA A 106 10.77 7.83 6.52
N ASN A 107 11.63 8.20 5.59
CA ASN A 107 12.86 8.93 5.91
C ASN A 107 12.86 10.38 5.46
N VAL A 108 11.90 10.78 4.63
CA VAL A 108 11.84 12.14 4.10
C VAL A 108 10.49 12.72 4.49
N GLU A 109 10.53 13.63 5.45
CA GLU A 109 9.31 14.25 5.95
C GLU A 109 8.62 15.04 4.84
N GLY A 110 7.29 14.88 4.75
CA GLY A 110 6.52 15.62 3.78
C GLY A 110 6.46 15.01 2.39
N LYS A 111 7.19 13.92 2.15
CA LYS A 111 7.17 13.28 0.84
C LYS A 111 6.10 12.20 0.81
N VAL A 112 4.97 12.50 0.17
CA VAL A 112 3.83 11.59 0.08
C VAL A 112 3.79 10.99 -1.32
N TYR A 113 3.68 9.69 -1.39
CA TYR A 113 3.59 8.97 -2.68
C TYR A 113 2.16 8.84 -3.15
N SER A 114 1.24 8.56 -2.24
CA SER A 114 -0.17 8.44 -2.59
C SER A 114 -1.01 8.58 -1.34
N SER A 115 -2.27 8.96 -1.56
CA SER A 115 -3.23 9.11 -0.47
C SER A 115 -4.63 9.04 -1.03
N GLY A 116 -5.60 8.77 -0.18
CA GLY A 116 -6.99 8.77 -0.60
C GLY A 116 -7.85 7.87 0.23
N THR A 117 -9.04 7.62 -0.29
CA THR A 117 -10.05 6.79 0.37
C THR A 117 -10.65 5.86 -0.66
N PHE A 118 -10.84 4.61 -0.30
CA PHE A 118 -11.50 3.66 -1.18
C PHE A 118 -12.52 2.86 -0.41
N SER A 119 -13.52 2.37 -1.13
CA SER A 119 -14.58 1.55 -0.55
C SER A 119 -14.11 0.12 -0.45
N VAL A 120 -14.58 -0.56 0.59
CA VAL A 120 -14.22 -1.95 0.84
C VAL A 120 -15.43 -2.76 1.23
N LEU A 121 -15.34 -4.06 1.02
CA LEU A 121 -16.29 -5.02 1.54
C LEU A 121 -15.62 -5.77 2.68
N VAL A 122 -16.41 -6.09 3.70
CA VAL A 122 -15.88 -6.80 4.85
C VAL A 122 -16.10 -8.28 4.64
N GLU A 123 -15.05 -9.08 4.83
CA GLU A 123 -15.18 -10.54 4.81
C GLU A 123 -15.86 -10.99 6.08
N GLU A 124 -16.76 -11.93 5.91
CA GLU A 124 -17.46 -12.47 7.08
C GLU A 124 -17.16 -13.93 7.28
#